data_8069c8c1a2677777f3d0387b9a3386f0
#
_entry.id   8069c8c1a2677777f3d0387b9a3386f0
#
_cell.length_a   1.000
_cell.length_b   1.000
_cell.length_c   1.000
_cell.angle_alpha   90.00
_cell.angle_beta   90.00
_cell.angle_gamma   90.00
#
_symmetry.space_group_name_H-M   'P 1'
#
loop_
_entity.id
_entity.type
_entity.pdbx_description
1 polymer ?
#
loop_
_entity_poly.entity_id
_entity_poly.type
_entity_poly.pdbx_seq_one_letter_code
_entity_poly.pdbx_strand_id
1 'polypeptide(L)'
;MLWGLVVPMILYAARMVEILARPDIPFDSLYTYLPLARQLLEDFSKMFSQPESYKVAPGAVIYMALAGADPVAVKTANLAISLAALALTFDTARRIGGRVAAVAAGWLYALPHMLVEAGATLMGESPFVFLVALWLWATSCAAQARTGRRAAAVQTATVVLAGLALTCATLTRATYMYWLPFAAIVCLALATRMQGPARSAALRIAAIHVIAAALVGAYIVRQNETFGRPMVATGSGAALYFGTNPVLSGYEPPFFGLAHDESTVSDGLGHLSLEGDRRLMEVAKTMLRELPAKALMKMYVRKLGAVLFFSRAHLDRHVLNDRAWRVVLVLLSILGLWGARRHAMGWVVGGAAAYQCAVHVPVMYNPRYSISALDVLLVLLAAQGIAWIWSRQRRHAAAACCVAFLGAGIALGSYHQRHSRALLADFHQIPAVAIAVAADKDLHAQGWDSNPFDAAARMTTNTATVDWTPEQPLPQDMITMVHLGMTRFEGQCRRVWLTQRKEGATRSTSISLEGLRQGQDINWGIHHVQLPEGGKSWHVQLRFECSPGTLMQFEGMGLYQASAGRYFRQKALAPKE
;
A
#
# COMPACT_ATOMS: atom_id res chain seq x y z
N MET A 1 -8.14 34.06 -4.81
CA MET A 1 -7.79 32.99 -3.87
C MET A 1 -8.77 31.82 -3.93
N LEU A 2 -10.08 32.09 -3.91
CA LEU A 2 -11.11 31.05 -4.04
C LEU A 2 -10.92 30.20 -5.32
N TRP A 3 -10.71 30.82 -6.47
CA TRP A 3 -10.43 30.13 -7.74
C TRP A 3 -9.16 29.25 -7.71
N GLY A 4 -8.16 29.63 -6.90
CA GLY A 4 -6.94 28.81 -6.73
C GLY A 4 -7.17 27.50 -5.95
N LEU A 5 -8.32 27.35 -5.27
CA LEU A 5 -8.76 26.11 -4.65
C LEU A 5 -9.83 25.40 -5.49
N VAL A 6 -10.86 26.14 -5.94
CA VAL A 6 -12.03 25.56 -6.61
C VAL A 6 -11.64 24.87 -7.92
N VAL A 7 -10.80 25.48 -8.75
CA VAL A 7 -10.40 24.87 -10.04
C VAL A 7 -9.62 23.56 -9.83
N PRO A 8 -8.58 23.49 -8.97
CA PRO A 8 -7.93 22.22 -8.64
C PRO A 8 -8.89 21.18 -8.05
N MET A 9 -9.86 21.58 -7.20
CA MET A 9 -10.85 20.65 -6.65
C MET A 9 -11.75 20.07 -7.74
N ILE A 10 -12.23 20.89 -8.67
CA ILE A 10 -13.07 20.42 -9.79
C ILE A 10 -12.29 19.44 -10.67
N LEU A 11 -11.05 19.80 -11.01
CA LEU A 11 -10.17 18.93 -11.80
C LEU A 11 -9.92 17.59 -11.10
N TYR A 12 -9.60 17.64 -9.81
CA TYR A 12 -9.36 16.44 -9.01
C TYR A 12 -10.62 15.57 -8.93
N ALA A 13 -11.78 16.18 -8.65
CA ALA A 13 -13.06 15.49 -8.57
C ALA A 13 -13.42 14.82 -9.90
N ALA A 14 -13.29 15.53 -11.03
CA ALA A 14 -13.60 14.98 -12.35
C ALA A 14 -12.74 13.74 -12.67
N ARG A 15 -11.43 13.81 -12.41
CA ARG A 15 -10.51 12.67 -12.60
C ARG A 15 -10.78 11.52 -11.65
N MET A 16 -11.13 11.83 -10.40
CA MET A 16 -11.45 10.81 -9.41
C MET A 16 -12.75 10.09 -9.76
N VAL A 17 -13.80 10.81 -10.19
CA VAL A 17 -15.07 10.21 -10.63
C VAL A 17 -14.85 9.25 -11.80
N GLU A 18 -13.99 9.57 -12.74
CA GLU A 18 -13.63 8.66 -13.84
C GLU A 18 -13.05 7.33 -13.32
N ILE A 19 -12.16 7.39 -12.32
CA ILE A 19 -11.57 6.17 -11.73
C ILE A 19 -12.60 5.41 -10.88
N LEU A 20 -13.40 6.12 -10.09
CA LEU A 20 -14.42 5.52 -9.23
C LEU A 20 -15.55 4.83 -10.00
N ALA A 21 -15.81 5.28 -11.24
CA ALA A 21 -16.79 4.66 -12.12
C ALA A 21 -16.36 3.26 -12.62
N ARG A 22 -15.07 2.91 -12.49
CA ARG A 22 -14.60 1.57 -12.87
C ARG A 22 -15.19 0.52 -11.92
N PRO A 23 -15.61 -0.65 -12.44
CA PRO A 23 -16.19 -1.70 -11.60
C PRO A 23 -15.16 -2.40 -10.72
N ASP A 24 -13.87 -2.25 -11.02
CA ASP A 24 -12.78 -2.98 -10.39
C ASP A 24 -12.70 -2.73 -8.88
N ILE A 25 -12.56 -3.81 -8.14
CA ILE A 25 -12.29 -3.80 -6.70
C ILE A 25 -10.93 -4.46 -6.51
N PRO A 26 -9.98 -3.80 -5.83
CA PRO A 26 -8.68 -4.39 -5.55
C PRO A 26 -8.81 -5.72 -4.79
N PHE A 27 -7.94 -6.68 -5.12
CA PHE A 27 -7.93 -8.01 -4.49
C PHE A 27 -7.90 -7.95 -2.97
N ASP A 28 -7.00 -7.14 -2.39
CA ASP A 28 -6.90 -6.96 -0.94
C ASP A 28 -8.22 -6.44 -0.33
N SER A 29 -8.94 -5.58 -1.05
CA SER A 29 -10.21 -5.03 -0.59
C SER A 29 -11.31 -6.08 -0.59
N LEU A 30 -11.36 -6.89 -1.66
CA LEU A 30 -12.37 -7.93 -1.83
C LEU A 30 -12.21 -9.06 -0.80
N TYR A 31 -10.98 -9.50 -0.57
CA TYR A 31 -10.70 -10.69 0.23
C TYR A 31 -10.25 -10.40 1.68
N THR A 32 -9.94 -9.14 2.01
CA THR A 32 -9.47 -8.81 3.36
C THR A 32 -10.25 -7.65 3.98
N TYR A 33 -10.21 -6.46 3.38
CA TYR A 33 -10.76 -5.26 4.03
C TYR A 33 -12.28 -5.26 4.14
N LEU A 34 -13.00 -5.53 3.04
CA LEU A 34 -14.47 -5.53 3.04
C LEU A 34 -15.07 -6.67 3.89
N PRO A 35 -14.55 -7.91 3.85
CA PRO A 35 -14.99 -8.96 4.76
C PRO A 35 -14.82 -8.60 6.23
N LEU A 36 -13.64 -8.10 6.63
CA LEU A 36 -13.40 -7.66 8.00
C LEU A 36 -14.29 -6.48 8.40
N ALA A 37 -14.55 -5.54 7.48
CA ALA A 37 -15.47 -4.41 7.74
C ALA A 37 -16.92 -4.88 7.96
N ARG A 38 -17.39 -5.91 7.24
CA ARG A 38 -18.71 -6.51 7.45
C ARG A 38 -18.79 -7.23 8.80
N GLN A 39 -17.77 -8.01 9.14
CA GLN A 39 -17.69 -8.65 10.45
C GLN A 39 -17.74 -7.63 11.60
N LEU A 40 -17.07 -6.46 11.40
CA LEU A 40 -17.09 -5.39 12.37
C LEU A 40 -18.50 -4.76 12.55
N LEU A 41 -19.26 -4.66 11.47
CA LEU A 41 -20.66 -4.20 11.53
C LEU A 41 -21.59 -5.19 12.24
N GLU A 42 -21.33 -6.48 12.08
CA GLU A 42 -22.09 -7.52 12.79
C GLU A 42 -21.76 -7.57 14.28
N ASP A 43 -20.49 -7.45 14.63
CA ASP A 43 -20.03 -7.53 16.03
C ASP A 43 -18.68 -6.84 16.19
N PHE A 44 -18.69 -5.66 16.80
CA PHE A 44 -17.48 -4.88 17.05
C PHE A 44 -16.44 -5.61 17.92
N SER A 45 -16.88 -6.47 18.83
CA SER A 45 -15.96 -7.22 19.70
C SER A 45 -15.11 -8.23 18.92
N LYS A 46 -15.63 -8.77 17.83
CA LYS A 46 -14.92 -9.74 16.98
C LYS A 46 -13.67 -9.17 16.34
N MET A 47 -13.61 -7.86 16.08
CA MET A 47 -12.43 -7.22 15.50
C MET A 47 -11.16 -7.45 16.32
N PHE A 48 -11.29 -7.60 17.64
CA PHE A 48 -10.15 -7.73 18.55
C PHE A 48 -9.88 -9.16 19.01
N SER A 49 -10.71 -10.12 18.64
CA SER A 49 -10.65 -11.50 19.10
C SER A 49 -10.48 -12.54 17.99
N GLN A 50 -10.72 -12.17 16.73
CA GLN A 50 -10.61 -13.11 15.61
C GLN A 50 -9.19 -13.19 15.05
N PRO A 51 -8.72 -14.39 14.67
CA PRO A 51 -7.36 -14.59 14.13
C PRO A 51 -7.05 -13.77 12.86
N GLU A 52 -8.07 -13.36 12.11
CA GLU A 52 -7.90 -12.63 10.86
C GLU A 52 -7.75 -11.10 11.07
N SER A 53 -8.21 -10.57 12.22
CA SER A 53 -8.23 -9.12 12.50
C SER A 53 -6.85 -8.48 12.63
N TYR A 54 -5.82 -9.26 12.92
CA TYR A 54 -4.44 -8.77 13.02
C TYR A 54 -3.74 -8.58 11.68
N LYS A 55 -4.29 -9.07 10.56
CA LYS A 55 -3.63 -9.01 9.24
C LYS A 55 -3.48 -7.62 8.69
N VAL A 56 -4.40 -6.72 9.03
CA VAL A 56 -4.40 -5.34 8.56
C VAL A 56 -4.59 -4.36 9.70
N ALA A 57 -4.10 -3.14 9.51
CA ALA A 57 -4.28 -2.08 10.48
C ALA A 57 -5.77 -1.70 10.60
N PRO A 58 -6.30 -1.51 11.85
CA PRO A 58 -7.74 -1.42 12.11
C PRO A 58 -8.41 -0.21 11.49
N GLY A 59 -7.68 0.90 11.31
CA GLY A 59 -8.29 2.16 10.87
C GLY A 59 -8.92 2.08 9.48
N ALA A 60 -8.34 1.32 8.56
CA ALA A 60 -8.91 1.11 7.23
C ALA A 60 -10.21 0.30 7.29
N VAL A 61 -10.23 -0.75 8.11
CA VAL A 61 -11.41 -1.61 8.34
C VAL A 61 -12.55 -0.81 8.99
N ILE A 62 -12.23 -0.05 10.04
CA ILE A 62 -13.20 0.82 10.72
C ILE A 62 -13.77 1.85 9.74
N TYR A 63 -12.92 2.49 8.94
CA TYR A 63 -13.37 3.44 7.92
C TYR A 63 -14.36 2.82 6.93
N MET A 64 -14.06 1.63 6.42
CA MET A 64 -14.96 0.92 5.50
C MET A 64 -16.26 0.48 6.17
N ALA A 65 -16.19 0.06 7.43
CA ALA A 65 -17.38 -0.27 8.22
C ALA A 65 -18.27 0.97 8.43
N LEU A 66 -17.69 2.13 8.77
CA LEU A 66 -18.44 3.39 8.87
C LEU A 66 -19.13 3.79 7.56
N ALA A 67 -18.59 3.39 6.43
CA ALA A 67 -19.22 3.53 5.11
C ALA A 67 -20.17 2.34 4.75
N GLY A 68 -20.55 1.50 5.73
CA GLY A 68 -21.48 0.38 5.55
C GLY A 68 -20.88 -0.85 4.87
N ALA A 69 -19.55 -0.92 4.70
CA ALA A 69 -18.82 -1.99 4.00
C ALA A 69 -19.36 -2.28 2.58
N ASP A 70 -20.01 -1.27 1.98
CA ASP A 70 -20.48 -1.28 0.60
C ASP A 70 -19.47 -0.59 -0.32
N PRO A 71 -19.03 -1.22 -1.43
CA PRO A 71 -18.03 -0.64 -2.31
C PRO A 71 -18.41 0.74 -2.87
N VAL A 72 -19.70 0.98 -3.18
CA VAL A 72 -20.18 2.26 -3.75
C VAL A 72 -20.15 3.34 -2.69
N ALA A 73 -20.60 3.02 -1.48
CA ALA A 73 -20.56 3.95 -0.35
C ALA A 73 -19.12 4.30 0.04
N VAL A 74 -18.21 3.32 0.08
CA VAL A 74 -16.78 3.56 0.34
C VAL A 74 -16.16 4.43 -0.77
N LYS A 75 -16.47 4.18 -2.05
CA LYS A 75 -16.03 5.03 -3.17
C LYS A 75 -16.51 6.46 -3.02
N THR A 76 -17.76 6.66 -2.64
CA THR A 76 -18.35 7.99 -2.41
C THR A 76 -17.68 8.70 -1.23
N ALA A 77 -17.46 7.99 -0.13
CA ALA A 77 -16.73 8.50 1.02
C ALA A 77 -15.28 8.87 0.66
N ASN A 78 -14.60 8.04 -0.15
CA ASN A 78 -13.26 8.33 -0.65
C ASN A 78 -13.19 9.65 -1.43
N LEU A 79 -14.17 9.94 -2.28
CA LEU A 79 -14.25 11.22 -3.00
C LEU A 79 -14.33 12.40 -2.01
N ALA A 80 -15.22 12.31 -1.03
CA ALA A 80 -15.44 13.37 -0.05
C ALA A 80 -14.16 13.64 0.78
N ILE A 81 -13.53 12.59 1.35
CA ILE A 81 -12.32 12.76 2.18
C ILE A 81 -11.10 13.17 1.35
N SER A 82 -11.00 12.78 0.08
CA SER A 82 -9.90 13.20 -0.80
C SER A 82 -10.00 14.69 -1.15
N LEU A 83 -11.21 15.19 -1.42
CA LEU A 83 -11.44 16.63 -1.61
C LEU A 83 -11.16 17.42 -0.32
N ALA A 84 -11.55 16.88 0.84
CA ALA A 84 -11.20 17.46 2.13
C ALA A 84 -9.69 17.48 2.36
N ALA A 85 -8.96 16.41 2.00
CA ALA A 85 -7.50 16.34 2.10
C ALA A 85 -6.83 17.42 1.23
N LEU A 86 -7.31 17.64 0.00
CA LEU A 86 -6.85 18.73 -0.87
C LEU A 86 -7.08 20.09 -0.22
N ALA A 87 -8.27 20.35 0.31
CA ALA A 87 -8.60 21.61 0.97
C ALA A 87 -7.74 21.87 2.23
N LEU A 88 -7.52 20.83 3.04
CA LEU A 88 -6.65 20.88 4.21
C LEU A 88 -5.19 21.14 3.83
N THR A 89 -4.70 20.49 2.78
CA THR A 89 -3.35 20.70 2.25
C THR A 89 -3.17 22.12 1.73
N PHE A 90 -4.16 22.65 1.00
CA PHE A 90 -4.20 24.03 0.52
C PHE A 90 -4.12 25.03 1.69
N ASP A 91 -4.96 24.87 2.72
CA ASP A 91 -4.97 25.79 3.87
C ASP A 91 -3.70 25.67 4.72
N THR A 92 -3.15 24.46 4.86
CA THR A 92 -1.85 24.23 5.51
C THR A 92 -0.74 24.99 4.79
N ALA A 93 -0.66 24.85 3.47
CA ALA A 93 0.31 25.58 2.65
C ALA A 93 0.13 27.11 2.77
N ARG A 94 -1.12 27.59 2.82
CA ARG A 94 -1.45 29.01 3.04
C ARG A 94 -0.91 29.52 4.38
N ARG A 95 -1.02 28.73 5.43
CA ARG A 95 -0.55 29.08 6.79
C ARG A 95 0.97 29.14 6.90
N ILE A 96 1.67 28.30 6.14
CA ILE A 96 3.13 28.20 6.19
C ILE A 96 3.79 29.22 5.23
N GLY A 97 3.29 29.35 3.99
CA GLY A 97 3.94 30.10 2.92
C GLY A 97 3.05 31.12 2.20
N GLY A 98 1.86 31.41 2.74
CA GLY A 98 0.98 32.43 2.21
C GLY A 98 0.20 31.99 0.95
N ARG A 99 -0.34 32.98 0.24
CA ARG A 99 -1.27 32.76 -0.89
C ARG A 99 -0.65 31.99 -2.06
N VAL A 100 0.62 32.28 -2.38
CA VAL A 100 1.33 31.63 -3.49
C VAL A 100 1.51 30.14 -3.19
N ALA A 101 1.95 29.80 -1.98
CA ALA A 101 2.08 28.42 -1.54
C ALA A 101 0.73 27.69 -1.58
N ALA A 102 -0.35 28.32 -1.16
CA ALA A 102 -1.69 27.72 -1.19
C ALA A 102 -2.11 27.33 -2.62
N VAL A 103 -2.03 28.27 -3.56
CA VAL A 103 -2.39 28.02 -4.97
C VAL A 103 -1.50 26.94 -5.57
N ALA A 104 -0.19 27.02 -5.31
CA ALA A 104 0.75 26.00 -5.76
C ALA A 104 0.40 24.61 -5.20
N ALA A 105 0.08 24.50 -3.90
CA ALA A 105 -0.31 23.24 -3.27
C ALA A 105 -1.58 22.64 -3.89
N GLY A 106 -2.58 23.45 -4.19
CA GLY A 106 -3.81 23.00 -4.85
C GLY A 106 -3.52 22.31 -6.21
N TRP A 107 -2.71 22.97 -7.05
CA TRP A 107 -2.34 22.42 -8.35
C TRP A 107 -1.39 21.20 -8.22
N LEU A 108 -0.38 21.29 -7.36
CA LEU A 108 0.57 20.20 -7.13
C LEU A 108 -0.12 18.93 -6.59
N TYR A 109 -1.22 19.09 -5.84
CA TYR A 109 -2.03 17.97 -5.35
C TYR A 109 -2.95 17.40 -6.44
N ALA A 110 -3.58 18.24 -7.26
CA ALA A 110 -4.60 17.81 -8.21
C ALA A 110 -4.04 17.21 -9.52
N LEU A 111 -2.79 17.52 -9.88
CA LEU A 111 -2.22 17.10 -11.17
C LEU A 111 -1.67 15.67 -11.22
N PRO A 112 -1.02 15.11 -10.18
CA PRO A 112 -0.48 13.75 -10.23
C PRO A 112 -1.60 12.71 -10.36
N HIS A 113 -1.45 11.78 -11.34
CA HIS A 113 -2.45 10.73 -11.54
C HIS A 113 -2.48 9.74 -10.38
N MET A 114 -1.30 9.34 -9.93
CA MET A 114 -1.15 8.37 -8.84
C MET A 114 -1.74 8.84 -7.50
N LEU A 115 -1.72 10.15 -7.22
CA LEU A 115 -2.34 10.68 -6.01
C LEU A 115 -3.88 10.65 -6.10
N VAL A 116 -4.44 10.89 -7.29
CA VAL A 116 -5.87 10.74 -7.56
C VAL A 116 -6.28 9.27 -7.42
N GLU A 117 -5.49 8.36 -7.97
CA GLU A 117 -5.73 6.92 -7.89
C GLU A 117 -5.64 6.40 -6.45
N ALA A 118 -4.64 6.84 -5.68
CA ALA A 118 -4.54 6.51 -4.25
C ALA A 118 -5.77 6.99 -3.46
N GLY A 119 -6.33 8.15 -3.82
CA GLY A 119 -7.59 8.66 -3.27
C GLY A 119 -8.80 7.81 -3.64
N ALA A 120 -8.83 7.23 -4.85
CA ALA A 120 -9.95 6.44 -5.35
C ALA A 120 -9.89 4.96 -4.88
N THR A 121 -8.73 4.47 -4.50
CA THR A 121 -8.53 3.06 -4.16
C THR A 121 -9.34 2.65 -2.92
N LEU A 122 -10.03 1.52 -3.01
CA LEU A 122 -10.82 0.92 -1.93
C LEU A 122 -9.92 0.24 -0.88
N MET A 123 -8.96 0.96 -0.32
CA MET A 123 -7.97 0.44 0.63
C MET A 123 -7.67 1.50 1.69
N GLY A 124 -6.63 1.28 2.49
CA GLY A 124 -6.22 2.21 3.55
C GLY A 124 -5.56 3.50 3.07
N GLU A 125 -5.26 3.66 1.78
CA GLU A 125 -4.55 4.82 1.24
C GLU A 125 -5.36 6.11 1.35
N SER A 126 -6.62 6.09 0.92
CA SER A 126 -7.49 7.28 0.94
C SER A 126 -7.71 7.85 2.34
N PRO A 127 -8.19 7.08 3.34
CA PRO A 127 -8.33 7.59 4.70
C PRO A 127 -6.98 7.97 5.32
N PHE A 128 -5.88 7.28 5.01
CA PHE A 128 -4.56 7.63 5.51
C PHE A 128 -4.10 9.01 5.01
N VAL A 129 -4.20 9.29 3.70
CA VAL A 129 -3.85 10.58 3.10
C VAL A 129 -4.66 11.71 3.71
N PHE A 130 -5.97 11.51 3.91
CA PHE A 130 -6.84 12.47 4.57
C PHE A 130 -6.41 12.74 6.02
N LEU A 131 -6.15 11.68 6.80
CA LEU A 131 -5.75 11.81 8.19
C LEU A 131 -4.38 12.48 8.36
N VAL A 132 -3.44 12.23 7.45
CA VAL A 132 -2.15 12.94 7.40
C VAL A 132 -2.37 14.43 7.08
N ALA A 133 -3.20 14.75 6.10
CA ALA A 133 -3.53 16.14 5.78
C ALA A 133 -4.22 16.85 6.96
N LEU A 134 -5.14 16.17 7.65
CA LEU A 134 -5.84 16.69 8.84
C LEU A 134 -4.86 16.90 10.01
N TRP A 135 -3.97 15.94 10.27
CA TRP A 135 -2.91 16.06 11.27
C TRP A 135 -2.04 17.29 11.02
N LEU A 136 -1.53 17.46 9.80
CA LEU A 136 -0.65 18.57 9.44
C LEU A 136 -1.39 19.91 9.51
N TRP A 137 -2.63 19.97 9.07
CA TRP A 137 -3.47 21.16 9.16
C TRP A 137 -3.73 21.55 10.63
N ALA A 138 -4.19 20.62 11.45
CA ALA A 138 -4.45 20.88 12.86
C ALA A 138 -3.16 21.25 13.62
N THR A 139 -2.03 20.60 13.31
CA THR A 139 -0.71 20.95 13.84
C THR A 139 -0.32 22.38 13.44
N SER A 140 -0.58 22.78 12.19
CA SER A 140 -0.31 24.16 11.74
C SER A 140 -1.16 25.19 12.49
N CYS A 141 -2.41 24.84 12.82
CA CYS A 141 -3.29 25.67 13.64
C CYS A 141 -2.79 25.76 15.09
N ALA A 142 -2.37 24.64 15.67
CA ALA A 142 -1.85 24.58 17.05
C ALA A 142 -0.50 25.30 17.21
N ALA A 143 0.35 25.29 16.19
CA ALA A 143 1.67 25.93 16.23
C ALA A 143 1.60 27.48 16.20
N GLN A 144 0.50 28.07 15.71
CA GLN A 144 0.35 29.52 15.65
C GLN A 144 0.18 30.12 17.05
N ALA A 145 0.91 31.20 17.32
CA ALA A 145 0.74 31.95 18.54
C ALA A 145 -0.61 32.69 18.53
N ARG A 146 -1.41 32.48 19.55
CA ARG A 146 -2.69 33.17 19.77
C ARG A 146 -2.77 33.59 21.22
N THR A 147 -3.43 34.72 21.48
CA THR A 147 -3.61 35.27 22.82
C THR A 147 -5.08 35.32 23.19
N GLY A 148 -5.36 35.22 24.49
CA GLY A 148 -6.72 35.28 25.03
C GLY A 148 -7.35 33.90 25.32
N ARG A 149 -8.38 33.91 26.17
CA ARG A 149 -9.00 32.67 26.70
C ARG A 149 -9.65 31.78 25.62
N ARG A 150 -10.36 32.41 24.66
CA ARG A 150 -10.92 31.69 23.50
C ARG A 150 -9.82 31.07 22.60
N ALA A 151 -8.71 31.78 22.45
CA ALA A 151 -7.58 31.30 21.68
C ALA A 151 -6.91 30.08 22.32
N ALA A 152 -6.80 30.03 23.65
CA ALA A 152 -6.29 28.87 24.37
C ALA A 152 -7.19 27.65 24.17
N ALA A 153 -8.50 27.78 24.26
CA ALA A 153 -9.44 26.68 24.01
C ALA A 153 -9.33 26.15 22.58
N VAL A 154 -9.24 27.01 21.56
CA VAL A 154 -9.05 26.62 20.16
C VAL A 154 -7.70 25.91 19.97
N GLN A 155 -6.63 26.37 20.62
CA GLN A 155 -5.32 25.73 20.56
C GLN A 155 -5.35 24.33 21.18
N THR A 156 -5.96 24.16 22.35
CA THR A 156 -6.13 22.86 22.99
C THR A 156 -6.94 21.92 22.09
N ALA A 157 -8.07 22.38 21.54
CA ALA A 157 -8.88 21.58 20.63
C ALA A 157 -8.10 21.15 19.38
N THR A 158 -7.28 22.02 18.80
CA THR A 158 -6.45 21.68 17.64
C THR A 158 -5.30 20.74 17.99
N VAL A 159 -4.72 20.79 19.19
CA VAL A 159 -3.73 19.82 19.68
C VAL A 159 -4.37 18.44 19.81
N VAL A 160 -5.54 18.36 20.44
CA VAL A 160 -6.27 17.09 20.59
C VAL A 160 -6.65 16.52 19.21
N LEU A 161 -7.22 17.36 18.34
CA LEU A 161 -7.59 16.94 16.98
C LEU A 161 -6.39 16.42 16.19
N ALA A 162 -5.23 17.11 16.27
CA ALA A 162 -4.01 16.67 15.61
C ALA A 162 -3.50 15.34 16.17
N GLY A 163 -3.55 15.17 17.50
CA GLY A 163 -3.17 13.92 18.17
C GLY A 163 -4.07 12.75 17.74
N LEU A 164 -5.39 12.96 17.71
CA LEU A 164 -6.36 11.96 17.25
C LEU A 164 -6.18 11.64 15.76
N ALA A 165 -6.00 12.64 14.90
CA ALA A 165 -5.77 12.44 13.48
C ALA A 165 -4.49 11.61 13.23
N LEU A 166 -3.40 11.90 13.96
CA LEU A 166 -2.15 11.15 13.86
C LEU A 166 -2.28 9.73 14.42
N THR A 167 -3.05 9.53 15.49
CA THR A 167 -3.42 8.21 16.01
C THR A 167 -4.14 7.40 14.94
N CYS A 168 -5.22 7.95 14.39
CA CYS A 168 -6.01 7.28 13.35
C CYS A 168 -5.17 7.01 12.09
N ALA A 169 -4.30 7.94 11.67
CA ALA A 169 -3.37 7.71 10.57
C ALA A 169 -2.44 6.51 10.87
N THR A 170 -1.87 6.44 12.06
CA THR A 170 -0.99 5.33 12.47
C THR A 170 -1.74 4.01 12.57
N LEU A 171 -2.98 4.02 13.05
CA LEU A 171 -3.85 2.84 13.11
C LEU A 171 -4.45 2.47 11.73
N THR A 172 -4.39 3.35 10.74
CA THR A 172 -4.73 3.04 9.34
C THR A 172 -3.54 2.43 8.59
N ARG A 173 -2.34 2.95 8.85
CA ARG A 173 -1.06 2.43 8.35
C ARG A 173 0.02 2.64 9.41
N ALA A 174 0.62 1.58 9.88
CA ALA A 174 1.58 1.58 10.98
C ALA A 174 2.88 2.37 10.72
N THR A 175 2.98 3.04 9.56
CA THR A 175 4.21 3.71 9.11
C THR A 175 4.69 4.82 10.05
N TYR A 176 3.80 5.46 10.82
CA TYR A 176 4.18 6.49 11.79
C TYR A 176 4.47 5.95 13.20
N MET A 177 4.37 4.65 13.46
CA MET A 177 4.49 4.07 14.80
C MET A 177 5.75 4.52 15.54
N TYR A 178 6.91 4.46 14.90
CA TYR A 178 8.18 4.88 15.51
C TYR A 178 8.40 6.40 15.46
N TRP A 179 7.72 7.11 14.57
CA TRP A 179 7.74 8.57 14.50
C TRP A 179 7.14 9.20 15.76
N LEU A 180 6.10 8.61 16.33
CA LEU A 180 5.40 9.18 17.47
C LEU A 180 6.33 9.47 18.66
N PRO A 181 7.03 8.47 19.25
CA PRO A 181 7.93 8.71 20.36
C PRO A 181 9.15 9.54 19.94
N PHE A 182 9.71 9.29 18.75
CA PHE A 182 10.85 10.02 18.23
C PHE A 182 10.58 11.53 18.13
N ALA A 183 9.50 11.92 17.49
CA ALA A 183 9.13 13.33 17.32
C ALA A 183 8.78 14.00 18.66
N ALA A 184 8.13 13.28 19.57
CA ALA A 184 7.86 13.78 20.91
C ALA A 184 9.16 14.12 21.65
N ILE A 185 10.13 13.20 21.69
CA ILE A 185 11.43 13.40 22.34
C ILE A 185 12.19 14.57 21.70
N VAL A 186 12.27 14.60 20.36
CA VAL A 186 12.95 15.69 19.65
C VAL A 186 12.30 17.05 19.95
N CYS A 187 10.99 17.16 19.92
CA CYS A 187 10.29 18.41 20.22
C CYS A 187 10.44 18.84 21.68
N LEU A 188 10.45 17.91 22.63
CA LEU A 188 10.74 18.20 24.04
C LEU A 188 12.19 18.69 24.23
N ALA A 189 13.15 18.02 23.61
CA ALA A 189 14.55 18.43 23.65
C ALA A 189 14.78 19.80 23.01
N LEU A 190 14.09 20.11 21.91
CA LEU A 190 14.14 21.44 21.30
C LEU A 190 13.49 22.51 22.20
N ALA A 191 12.40 22.19 22.87
CA ALA A 191 11.72 23.11 23.78
C ALA A 191 12.58 23.54 24.97
N THR A 192 13.56 22.73 25.43
CA THR A 192 14.51 23.11 26.47
C THR A 192 15.48 24.20 26.02
N ARG A 193 15.74 24.28 24.70
CA ARG A 193 16.70 25.24 24.11
C ARG A 193 16.02 26.48 23.52
N MET A 194 14.66 26.47 23.44
CA MET A 194 13.88 27.55 22.86
C MET A 194 13.23 28.42 23.96
N GLN A 195 12.85 29.65 23.60
CA GLN A 195 12.13 30.57 24.49
C GLN A 195 10.89 31.14 23.79
N GLY A 196 9.98 31.69 24.58
CA GLY A 196 8.81 32.41 24.09
C GLY A 196 7.87 31.58 23.21
N PRO A 197 7.36 32.14 22.11
CA PRO A 197 6.38 31.47 21.24
C PRO A 197 6.91 30.18 20.58
N ALA A 198 8.23 30.12 20.29
CA ALA A 198 8.84 28.95 19.69
C ALA A 198 8.82 27.75 20.64
N ARG A 199 9.13 27.97 21.94
CA ARG A 199 9.01 26.95 22.99
C ARG A 199 7.59 26.44 23.12
N SER A 200 6.62 27.35 23.16
CA SER A 200 5.21 26.98 23.26
C SER A 200 4.72 26.17 22.05
N ALA A 201 5.18 26.49 20.84
CA ALA A 201 4.89 25.72 19.64
C ALA A 201 5.49 24.31 19.71
N ALA A 202 6.78 24.19 20.11
CA ALA A 202 7.46 22.90 20.27
C ALA A 202 6.76 22.00 21.30
N LEU A 203 6.34 22.56 22.44
CA LEU A 203 5.60 21.81 23.48
C LEU A 203 4.24 21.33 23.00
N ARG A 204 3.50 22.14 22.21
CA ARG A 204 2.21 21.71 21.61
C ARG A 204 2.42 20.61 20.58
N ILE A 205 3.46 20.71 19.75
CA ILE A 205 3.80 19.65 18.79
C ILE A 205 4.21 18.37 19.55
N ALA A 206 4.98 18.48 20.64
CA ALA A 206 5.29 17.33 21.49
C ALA A 206 4.03 16.70 22.07
N ALA A 207 3.10 17.50 22.60
CA ALA A 207 1.83 17.02 23.15
C ALA A 207 0.99 16.24 22.11
N ILE A 208 0.94 16.70 20.86
CA ILE A 208 0.28 15.99 19.76
C ILE A 208 0.86 14.57 19.61
N HIS A 209 2.18 14.45 19.60
CA HIS A 209 2.84 13.16 19.42
C HIS A 209 2.74 12.27 20.66
N VAL A 210 2.73 12.86 21.88
CA VAL A 210 2.50 12.12 23.13
C VAL A 210 1.08 11.54 23.17
N ILE A 211 0.06 12.33 22.81
CA ILE A 211 -1.33 11.85 22.72
C ILE A 211 -1.41 10.68 21.74
N ALA A 212 -0.85 10.83 20.55
CA ALA A 212 -0.88 9.78 19.55
C ALA A 212 -0.10 8.52 20.00
N ALA A 213 1.08 8.70 20.61
CA ALA A 213 1.88 7.60 21.15
C ALA A 213 1.14 6.83 22.26
N ALA A 214 0.46 7.54 23.16
CA ALA A 214 -0.31 6.92 24.25
C ALA A 214 -1.47 6.07 23.71
N LEU A 215 -2.24 6.60 22.77
CA LEU A 215 -3.40 5.91 22.21
C LEU A 215 -2.98 4.71 21.32
N VAL A 216 -1.97 4.86 20.48
CA VAL A 216 -1.42 3.76 19.68
C VAL A 216 -0.75 2.73 20.60
N GLY A 217 -0.06 3.18 21.65
CA GLY A 217 0.54 2.30 22.66
C GLY A 217 -0.52 1.45 23.37
N ALA A 218 -1.64 2.04 23.77
CA ALA A 218 -2.77 1.32 24.37
C ALA A 218 -3.33 0.24 23.42
N TYR A 219 -3.46 0.56 22.12
CA TYR A 219 -3.86 -0.44 21.13
C TYR A 219 -2.82 -1.58 21.01
N ILE A 220 -1.53 -1.26 20.96
CA ILE A 220 -0.45 -2.27 20.89
C ILE A 220 -0.44 -3.18 22.11
N VAL A 221 -0.66 -2.62 23.31
CA VAL A 221 -0.81 -3.42 24.55
C VAL A 221 -1.97 -4.39 24.42
N ARG A 222 -3.14 -3.91 23.96
CA ARG A 222 -4.30 -4.76 23.73
C ARG A 222 -4.03 -5.87 22.71
N GLN A 223 -3.33 -5.57 21.62
CA GLN A 223 -2.92 -6.59 20.63
C GLN A 223 -1.99 -7.64 21.25
N ASN A 224 -1.06 -7.19 22.10
CA ASN A 224 -0.17 -8.11 22.80
C ASN A 224 -0.92 -9.02 23.77
N GLU A 225 -1.90 -8.51 24.51
CA GLU A 225 -2.76 -9.32 25.39
C GLU A 225 -3.58 -10.35 24.61
N THR A 226 -4.08 -9.99 23.42
CA THR A 226 -4.98 -10.86 22.64
C THR A 226 -4.20 -11.88 21.81
N PHE A 227 -3.10 -11.49 21.17
CA PHE A 227 -2.37 -12.31 20.20
C PHE A 227 -0.93 -12.67 20.63
N GLY A 228 -0.50 -12.23 21.81
CA GLY A 228 0.85 -12.47 22.32
C GLY A 228 1.95 -11.70 21.58
N ARG A 229 1.59 -10.64 20.81
CA ARG A 229 2.55 -9.84 20.03
C ARG A 229 2.24 -8.34 20.08
N PRO A 230 3.22 -7.47 20.42
CA PRO A 230 3.06 -6.03 20.41
C PRO A 230 3.15 -5.51 18.97
N MET A 231 2.01 -5.27 18.33
CA MET A 231 1.93 -4.86 16.92
C MET A 231 0.69 -4.01 16.66
N VAL A 232 0.70 -3.24 15.58
CA VAL A 232 -0.52 -2.63 15.01
C VAL A 232 -1.20 -3.60 14.05
N ALA A 233 -0.41 -4.29 13.22
CA ALA A 233 -0.82 -5.36 12.34
C ALA A 233 0.39 -6.25 12.04
N THR A 234 0.15 -7.44 11.47
CA THR A 234 1.20 -8.30 10.90
C THR A 234 1.73 -7.71 9.58
N GLY A 235 2.67 -8.40 8.96
CA GLY A 235 3.26 -8.02 7.68
C GLY A 235 4.56 -7.23 7.80
N SER A 236 4.98 -6.82 8.99
CA SER A 236 6.27 -6.14 9.18
C SER A 236 7.45 -7.08 8.94
N GLY A 237 7.33 -8.36 9.31
CA GLY A 237 8.30 -9.40 9.02
C GLY A 237 8.40 -9.68 7.53
N ALA A 238 7.27 -9.86 6.89
CA ALA A 238 7.20 -10.03 5.44
C ALA A 238 7.76 -8.82 4.70
N ALA A 239 7.36 -7.60 5.08
CA ALA A 239 7.84 -6.37 4.46
C ALA A 239 9.37 -6.21 4.59
N LEU A 240 9.96 -6.53 5.74
CA LEU A 240 11.40 -6.48 5.95
C LEU A 240 12.11 -7.59 5.15
N TYR A 241 11.57 -8.80 5.15
CA TYR A 241 12.09 -9.94 4.40
C TYR A 241 12.18 -9.65 2.91
N PHE A 242 11.08 -9.25 2.27
CA PHE A 242 11.08 -8.87 0.87
C PHE A 242 11.97 -7.64 0.61
N GLY A 243 11.98 -6.69 1.55
CA GLY A 243 12.77 -5.48 1.47
C GLY A 243 14.27 -5.69 1.59
N THR A 244 14.71 -6.80 2.18
CA THR A 244 16.12 -7.13 2.41
C THR A 244 16.61 -8.24 1.47
N ASN A 245 15.68 -8.97 0.83
CA ASN A 245 16.02 -10.11 -0.02
C ASN A 245 16.77 -9.66 -1.29
N PRO A 246 18.03 -10.07 -1.50
CA PRO A 246 18.82 -9.66 -2.64
C PRO A 246 18.28 -10.22 -3.96
N VAL A 247 17.60 -11.38 -3.95
CA VAL A 247 16.98 -11.98 -5.14
C VAL A 247 15.90 -11.07 -5.70
N LEU A 248 15.12 -10.42 -4.83
CA LEU A 248 14.06 -9.48 -5.19
C LEU A 248 14.56 -8.03 -5.30
N SER A 249 15.84 -7.79 -5.00
CA SER A 249 16.41 -6.44 -4.95
C SER A 249 15.65 -5.48 -4.02
N GLY A 250 14.87 -6.02 -3.07
CA GLY A 250 14.08 -5.26 -2.10
C GLY A 250 12.78 -4.66 -2.64
N TYR A 251 12.34 -5.06 -3.81
CA TYR A 251 11.08 -4.61 -4.42
C TYR A 251 9.97 -5.63 -4.22
N GLU A 252 8.72 -5.16 -4.24
CA GLU A 252 7.58 -6.05 -4.33
C GLU A 252 7.69 -6.85 -5.64
N PRO A 253 7.64 -8.18 -5.57
CA PRO A 253 7.66 -8.98 -6.77
C PRO A 253 6.36 -8.72 -7.56
N PRO A 254 6.41 -8.53 -8.89
CA PRO A 254 5.20 -8.40 -9.71
C PRO A 254 4.27 -9.61 -9.55
N PHE A 255 4.87 -10.77 -9.28
CA PHE A 255 4.19 -12.01 -8.93
C PHE A 255 4.90 -12.63 -7.72
N PHE A 256 4.19 -12.77 -6.61
CA PHE A 256 4.71 -13.44 -5.44
C PHE A 256 5.09 -14.88 -5.78
N GLY A 257 6.22 -15.31 -5.22
CA GLY A 257 6.68 -16.66 -5.40
C GLY A 257 7.37 -16.95 -6.73
N LEU A 258 7.32 -16.13 -7.81
CA LEU A 258 7.93 -16.42 -9.10
C LEU A 258 9.46 -16.45 -9.11
N ALA A 259 10.08 -15.43 -8.54
CA ALA A 259 11.54 -15.35 -8.45
C ALA A 259 12.07 -15.92 -7.14
N HIS A 260 11.21 -16.07 -6.16
CA HIS A 260 11.51 -16.53 -4.83
C HIS A 260 10.22 -17.01 -4.15
N ASP A 261 10.27 -18.17 -3.56
CA ASP A 261 9.14 -18.78 -2.88
C ASP A 261 9.26 -18.57 -1.36
N GLU A 262 8.53 -17.59 -0.85
CA GLU A 262 8.47 -17.31 0.58
C GLU A 262 7.81 -18.43 1.38
N SER A 263 7.02 -19.30 0.74
CA SER A 263 6.36 -20.42 1.42
C SER A 263 7.37 -21.44 1.95
N THR A 264 8.54 -21.56 1.32
CA THR A 264 9.63 -22.41 1.80
C THR A 264 10.23 -21.90 3.12
N VAL A 265 10.16 -20.58 3.37
CA VAL A 265 10.65 -19.93 4.59
C VAL A 265 9.59 -19.96 5.69
N SER A 266 8.34 -19.83 5.31
CA SER A 266 7.20 -19.80 6.25
C SER A 266 6.55 -21.17 6.48
N ASP A 267 7.11 -22.27 5.92
CA ASP A 267 6.53 -23.62 5.95
C ASP A 267 5.08 -23.67 5.45
N GLY A 268 4.81 -22.98 4.35
CA GLY A 268 3.46 -22.90 3.78
C GLY A 268 2.47 -22.03 4.54
N LEU A 269 2.91 -21.37 5.63
CA LEU A 269 2.07 -20.41 6.34
C LEU A 269 1.98 -19.11 5.54
N GLY A 270 0.81 -18.50 5.52
CA GLY A 270 0.63 -17.20 4.86
C GLY A 270 1.55 -16.13 5.48
N HIS A 271 2.15 -15.29 4.65
CA HIS A 271 3.10 -14.24 5.07
C HIS A 271 2.49 -13.17 6.00
N LEU A 272 1.18 -13.06 6.07
CA LEU A 272 0.45 -12.22 7.03
C LEU A 272 -0.05 -12.97 8.26
N SER A 273 0.15 -14.30 8.35
CA SER A 273 -0.15 -15.04 9.58
C SER A 273 0.84 -14.68 10.69
N LEU A 274 0.43 -14.82 11.95
CA LEU A 274 1.29 -14.47 13.10
C LEU A 274 2.62 -15.21 13.06
N GLU A 275 2.58 -16.50 12.79
CA GLU A 275 3.79 -17.35 12.77
C GLU A 275 4.59 -17.15 11.48
N GLY A 276 3.93 -17.06 10.31
CA GLY A 276 4.61 -16.81 9.04
C GLY A 276 5.35 -15.48 9.05
N ASP A 277 4.72 -14.39 9.51
CA ASP A 277 5.35 -13.07 9.66
C ASP A 277 6.54 -13.11 10.65
N ARG A 278 6.41 -13.88 11.75
CA ARG A 278 7.51 -14.05 12.71
C ARG A 278 8.72 -14.73 12.09
N ARG A 279 8.52 -15.83 11.35
CA ARG A 279 9.61 -16.56 10.67
C ARG A 279 10.28 -15.70 9.62
N LEU A 280 9.50 -14.99 8.80
CA LEU A 280 10.03 -14.07 7.81
C LEU A 280 10.84 -12.94 8.46
N MET A 281 10.41 -12.43 9.62
CA MET A 281 11.16 -11.45 10.40
C MET A 281 12.51 -11.99 10.88
N GLU A 282 12.55 -13.23 11.37
CA GLU A 282 13.79 -13.87 11.84
C GLU A 282 14.79 -14.07 10.70
N VAL A 283 14.31 -14.58 9.56
CA VAL A 283 15.16 -14.74 8.37
C VAL A 283 15.64 -13.39 7.84
N ALA A 284 14.79 -12.36 7.82
CA ALA A 284 15.19 -11.01 7.45
C ALA A 284 16.31 -10.46 8.36
N LYS A 285 16.20 -10.67 9.67
CA LYS A 285 17.27 -10.28 10.63
C LYS A 285 18.57 -11.04 10.38
N THR A 286 18.51 -12.31 10.02
CA THR A 286 19.69 -13.11 9.64
C THR A 286 20.32 -12.56 8.37
N MET A 287 19.51 -12.31 7.32
CA MET A 287 20.00 -11.67 6.09
C MET A 287 20.68 -10.33 6.35
N LEU A 288 20.12 -9.49 7.23
CA LEU A 288 20.72 -8.20 7.59
C LEU A 288 22.10 -8.33 8.27
N ARG A 289 22.36 -9.44 8.96
CA ARG A 289 23.65 -9.72 9.62
C ARG A 289 24.68 -10.33 8.67
N GLU A 290 24.22 -11.16 7.74
CA GLU A 290 25.07 -11.96 6.84
C GLU A 290 25.41 -11.23 5.53
N LEU A 291 24.51 -10.36 5.05
CA LEU A 291 24.75 -9.61 3.82
C LEU A 291 25.93 -8.64 4.00
N PRO A 292 26.85 -8.57 3.03
CA PRO A 292 27.91 -7.57 3.04
C PRO A 292 27.33 -6.17 3.13
N ALA A 293 27.86 -5.34 4.05
CA ALA A 293 27.36 -3.97 4.27
C ALA A 293 27.31 -3.13 2.98
N LYS A 294 28.27 -3.33 2.06
CA LYS A 294 28.30 -2.66 0.75
C LYS A 294 27.12 -3.07 -0.14
N ALA A 295 26.73 -4.35 -0.16
CA ALA A 295 25.60 -4.84 -0.93
C ALA A 295 24.28 -4.30 -0.38
N LEU A 296 24.11 -4.34 0.95
CA LEU A 296 22.95 -3.80 1.64
C LEU A 296 22.82 -2.29 1.41
N MET A 297 23.91 -1.53 1.56
CA MET A 297 23.92 -0.09 1.33
C MET A 297 23.54 0.24 -0.14
N LYS A 298 24.11 -0.49 -1.11
CA LYS A 298 23.79 -0.31 -2.54
C LYS A 298 22.29 -0.55 -2.81
N MET A 299 21.71 -1.60 -2.22
CA MET A 299 20.30 -1.90 -2.32
C MET A 299 19.44 -0.79 -1.70
N TYR A 300 19.78 -0.31 -0.52
CA TYR A 300 19.03 0.73 0.18
C TYR A 300 19.12 2.10 -0.52
N VAL A 301 20.27 2.46 -1.08
CA VAL A 301 20.39 3.68 -1.90
C VAL A 301 19.52 3.61 -3.15
N ARG A 302 19.48 2.45 -3.82
CA ARG A 302 18.57 2.23 -4.97
C ARG A 302 17.10 2.33 -4.56
N LYS A 303 16.73 1.76 -3.42
CA LYS A 303 15.38 1.84 -2.88
C LYS A 303 14.99 3.26 -2.47
N LEU A 304 15.91 4.03 -1.88
CA LEU A 304 15.68 5.46 -1.63
C LEU A 304 15.38 6.20 -2.94
N GLY A 305 16.14 5.93 -3.99
CA GLY A 305 15.86 6.44 -5.33
C GLY A 305 14.47 6.02 -5.84
N ALA A 306 14.07 4.77 -5.60
CA ALA A 306 12.75 4.28 -5.97
C ALA A 306 11.62 4.94 -5.17
N VAL A 307 11.78 5.13 -3.88
CA VAL A 307 10.82 5.83 -2.99
C VAL A 307 10.63 7.28 -3.44
N LEU A 308 11.71 7.96 -3.81
CA LEU A 308 11.65 9.36 -4.25
C LEU A 308 11.20 9.52 -5.70
N PHE A 309 11.57 8.63 -6.62
CA PHE A 309 11.43 8.82 -8.07
C PHE A 309 10.72 7.69 -8.79
N PHE A 310 10.13 6.75 -8.07
CA PHE A 310 9.54 5.51 -8.55
C PHE A 310 10.51 4.54 -9.24
N SER A 311 10.31 3.26 -8.99
CA SER A 311 11.13 2.19 -9.57
C SER A 311 10.71 1.87 -11.01
N ARG A 312 11.69 1.42 -11.83
CA ARG A 312 11.43 0.80 -13.12
C ARG A 312 10.87 -0.62 -13.00
N ALA A 313 11.09 -1.28 -11.85
CA ALA A 313 10.65 -2.66 -11.65
C ALA A 313 9.11 -2.77 -11.59
N HIS A 314 8.41 -1.69 -11.25
CA HIS A 314 6.96 -1.63 -11.33
C HIS A 314 6.50 -1.27 -12.75
N LEU A 315 5.70 -2.14 -13.30
CA LEU A 315 5.18 -2.06 -14.66
C LEU A 315 3.83 -1.35 -14.75
N ASP A 316 3.35 -0.81 -13.65
CA ASP A 316 2.13 -0.04 -13.62
C ASP A 316 2.27 1.20 -14.53
N ARG A 317 1.35 1.31 -15.49
CA ARG A 317 1.31 2.40 -16.48
C ARG A 317 1.19 3.77 -15.83
N HIS A 318 0.46 3.86 -14.72
CA HIS A 318 0.21 5.12 -14.01
C HIS A 318 1.47 5.60 -13.29
N VAL A 319 2.22 4.71 -12.64
CA VAL A 319 3.51 5.04 -12.03
C VAL A 319 4.46 5.68 -13.03
N LEU A 320 4.48 5.18 -14.26
CA LEU A 320 5.35 5.71 -15.31
C LEU A 320 4.93 7.10 -15.77
N ASN A 321 3.64 7.37 -15.84
CA ASN A 321 3.12 8.68 -16.26
C ASN A 321 3.46 9.77 -15.24
N ASP A 322 3.48 9.46 -13.95
CA ASP A 322 3.72 10.43 -12.87
C ASP A 322 5.20 10.63 -12.55
N ARG A 323 6.11 9.87 -13.17
CA ARG A 323 7.53 9.93 -12.83
C ARG A 323 8.17 11.30 -13.10
N ALA A 324 7.83 11.93 -14.21
CA ALA A 324 8.30 13.27 -14.52
C ALA A 324 7.84 14.28 -13.48
N TRP A 325 6.57 14.19 -13.11
CA TRP A 325 5.97 15.00 -12.07
C TRP A 325 6.66 14.81 -10.73
N ARG A 326 6.97 13.58 -10.38
CA ARG A 326 7.66 13.23 -9.13
C ARG A 326 9.05 13.87 -9.02
N VAL A 327 9.80 13.90 -10.12
CA VAL A 327 11.11 14.59 -10.16
C VAL A 327 10.95 16.08 -9.86
N VAL A 328 10.00 16.76 -10.50
CA VAL A 328 9.70 18.17 -10.25
C VAL A 328 9.31 18.40 -8.79
N LEU A 329 8.42 17.55 -8.27
CA LEU A 329 7.93 17.64 -6.90
C LEU A 329 9.07 17.52 -5.89
N VAL A 330 9.96 16.54 -6.04
CA VAL A 330 11.11 16.32 -5.14
C VAL A 330 12.10 17.49 -5.20
N LEU A 331 12.45 17.98 -6.40
CA LEU A 331 13.37 19.11 -6.55
C LEU A 331 12.81 20.39 -5.91
N LEU A 332 11.54 20.69 -6.14
CA LEU A 332 10.87 21.82 -5.51
C LEU A 332 10.77 21.64 -3.98
N SER A 333 10.61 20.40 -3.50
CA SER A 333 10.57 20.11 -2.07
C SER A 333 11.89 20.37 -1.36
N ILE A 334 13.03 20.11 -2.01
CA ILE A 334 14.36 20.43 -1.48
C ILE A 334 14.49 21.94 -1.28
N LEU A 335 14.08 22.73 -2.29
CA LEU A 335 14.06 24.19 -2.18
C LEU A 335 13.08 24.69 -1.12
N GLY A 336 11.94 24.02 -1.00
CA GLY A 336 10.93 24.33 0.01
C GLY A 336 11.40 24.06 1.44
N LEU A 337 12.11 22.96 1.65
CA LEU A 337 12.73 22.66 2.95
C LEU A 337 13.73 23.75 3.35
N TRP A 338 14.55 24.19 2.40
CA TRP A 338 15.46 25.31 2.63
C TRP A 338 14.72 26.61 2.95
N GLY A 339 13.66 26.92 2.22
CA GLY A 339 12.81 28.11 2.45
C GLY A 339 12.08 28.08 3.77
N ALA A 340 11.58 26.91 4.17
CA ALA A 340 10.79 26.71 5.38
C ALA A 340 11.61 26.43 6.65
N ARG A 341 12.94 26.38 6.57
CA ARG A 341 13.82 26.01 7.71
C ARG A 341 13.69 26.88 8.96
N ARG A 342 13.13 28.08 8.83
CA ARG A 342 12.88 29.01 9.94
C ARG A 342 11.49 28.84 10.60
N HIS A 343 10.64 27.99 10.03
CA HIS A 343 9.30 27.72 10.53
C HIS A 343 9.21 26.35 11.18
N ALA A 344 8.58 26.27 12.35
CA ALA A 344 8.38 24.98 13.06
C ALA A 344 7.70 23.93 12.17
N MET A 345 6.69 24.33 11.39
CA MET A 345 6.02 23.41 10.46
C MET A 345 6.93 22.91 9.32
N GLY A 346 7.91 23.69 8.90
CA GLY A 346 8.93 23.23 7.92
C GLY A 346 9.70 22.04 8.46
N TRP A 347 10.06 22.05 9.72
CA TRP A 347 10.74 20.92 10.38
C TRP A 347 9.82 19.72 10.60
N VAL A 348 8.53 19.95 10.95
CA VAL A 348 7.56 18.86 11.09
C VAL A 348 7.35 18.15 9.75
N VAL A 349 7.07 18.89 8.68
CA VAL A 349 6.82 18.33 7.34
C VAL A 349 8.09 17.69 6.77
N GLY A 350 9.23 18.39 6.88
CA GLY A 350 10.53 17.88 6.40
C GLY A 350 11.00 16.65 7.18
N GLY A 351 10.86 16.67 8.51
CA GLY A 351 11.19 15.54 9.37
C GLY A 351 10.31 14.33 9.10
N ALA A 352 9.00 14.55 8.94
CA ALA A 352 8.07 13.48 8.59
C ALA A 352 8.40 12.88 7.20
N ALA A 353 8.75 13.70 6.20
CA ALA A 353 9.17 13.22 4.89
C ALA A 353 10.47 12.40 4.96
N ALA A 354 11.48 12.89 5.67
CA ALA A 354 12.72 12.17 5.89
C ALA A 354 12.50 10.83 6.63
N TYR A 355 11.64 10.85 7.65
CA TYR A 355 11.26 9.65 8.38
C TYR A 355 10.54 8.63 7.48
N GLN A 356 9.59 9.06 6.66
CA GLN A 356 8.91 8.16 5.72
C GLN A 356 9.88 7.54 4.72
N CYS A 357 10.86 8.30 4.21
CA CYS A 357 11.94 7.72 3.42
C CYS A 357 12.73 6.67 4.21
N ALA A 358 13.12 6.97 5.45
CA ALA A 358 13.89 6.06 6.29
C ALA A 358 13.15 4.75 6.61
N VAL A 359 11.83 4.81 6.84
CA VAL A 359 11.01 3.63 7.14
C VAL A 359 10.76 2.76 5.90
N HIS A 360 10.56 3.39 4.73
CA HIS A 360 10.27 2.64 3.51
C HIS A 360 11.52 2.06 2.82
N VAL A 361 12.72 2.55 3.14
CA VAL A 361 13.95 2.03 2.56
C VAL A 361 14.26 0.59 2.99
N PRO A 362 14.18 0.17 4.26
CA PRO A 362 14.46 -1.21 4.64
C PRO A 362 13.36 -2.20 4.28
N VAL A 363 12.12 -1.75 4.13
CA VAL A 363 10.97 -2.64 3.84
C VAL A 363 10.74 -2.79 2.34
N MET A 364 9.87 -3.72 1.95
CA MET A 364 9.47 -3.96 0.57
C MET A 364 8.99 -2.66 -0.11
N TYR A 365 9.58 -2.34 -1.26
CA TYR A 365 9.17 -1.17 -2.03
C TYR A 365 7.95 -1.48 -2.90
N ASN A 366 6.92 -0.64 -2.76
CA ASN A 366 5.79 -0.52 -3.66
C ASN A 366 5.49 0.98 -3.87
N PRO A 367 5.27 1.47 -5.11
CA PRO A 367 4.93 2.88 -5.38
C PRO A 367 3.73 3.37 -4.57
N ARG A 368 2.70 2.56 -4.41
CA ARG A 368 1.50 2.82 -3.62
C ARG A 368 1.81 3.28 -2.20
N TYR A 369 2.82 2.65 -1.56
CA TYR A 369 3.22 3.02 -0.20
C TYR A 369 3.91 4.39 -0.17
N SER A 370 4.80 4.66 -1.14
CA SER A 370 5.49 5.95 -1.19
C SER A 370 4.55 7.11 -1.51
N ILE A 371 3.56 6.92 -2.37
CA ILE A 371 2.58 7.95 -2.73
C ILE A 371 1.77 8.35 -1.52
N SER A 372 1.10 7.38 -0.88
CA SER A 372 0.25 7.68 0.28
C SER A 372 1.02 8.28 1.46
N ALA A 373 2.29 7.89 1.65
CA ALA A 373 3.10 8.36 2.76
C ALA A 373 3.80 9.70 2.51
N LEU A 374 4.22 9.99 1.28
CA LEU A 374 5.10 11.11 0.97
C LEU A 374 4.43 12.26 0.21
N ASP A 375 3.45 12.01 -0.67
CA ASP A 375 3.02 13.03 -1.63
C ASP A 375 2.44 14.27 -0.99
N VAL A 376 1.63 14.15 0.06
CA VAL A 376 1.12 15.32 0.80
C VAL A 376 2.26 16.14 1.39
N LEU A 377 3.28 15.47 1.94
CA LEU A 377 4.45 16.13 2.54
C LEU A 377 5.29 16.83 1.46
N LEU A 378 5.52 16.16 0.33
CA LEU A 378 6.25 16.74 -0.79
C LEU A 378 5.49 17.89 -1.44
N VAL A 379 4.17 17.80 -1.60
CA VAL A 379 3.31 18.89 -2.09
C VAL A 379 3.44 20.13 -1.21
N LEU A 380 3.38 19.96 0.11
CA LEU A 380 3.55 21.07 1.05
C LEU A 380 4.94 21.70 0.95
N LEU A 381 5.99 20.90 0.90
CA LEU A 381 7.36 21.39 0.74
C LEU A 381 7.56 22.04 -0.62
N ALA A 382 7.12 21.44 -1.71
CA ALA A 382 7.24 21.99 -3.06
C ALA A 382 6.51 23.33 -3.20
N ALA A 383 5.31 23.43 -2.62
CA ALA A 383 4.55 24.68 -2.57
C ALA A 383 5.31 25.79 -1.81
N GLN A 384 6.01 25.43 -0.73
CA GLN A 384 6.92 26.36 -0.04
C GLN A 384 8.11 26.77 -0.91
N GLY A 385 8.66 25.84 -1.70
CA GLY A 385 9.72 26.11 -2.67
C GLY A 385 9.29 27.16 -3.69
N ILE A 386 8.12 26.98 -4.28
CA ILE A 386 7.53 27.95 -5.23
C ILE A 386 7.34 29.31 -4.55
N ALA A 387 6.76 29.37 -3.36
CA ALA A 387 6.54 30.61 -2.64
C ALA A 387 7.86 31.31 -2.27
N TRP A 388 8.87 30.54 -1.87
CA TRP A 388 10.19 31.07 -1.54
C TRP A 388 10.88 31.66 -2.77
N ILE A 389 10.82 31.01 -3.91
CA ILE A 389 11.32 31.51 -5.19
C ILE A 389 10.59 32.82 -5.54
N TRP A 390 9.26 32.84 -5.43
CA TRP A 390 8.43 33.98 -5.75
C TRP A 390 8.70 35.22 -4.89
N SER A 391 9.00 35.01 -3.61
CA SER A 391 9.21 36.11 -2.64
C SER A 391 10.53 36.86 -2.80
N ARG A 392 11.49 36.34 -3.55
CA ARG A 392 12.86 36.89 -3.67
C ARG A 392 13.00 38.01 -4.69
N GLN A 393 11.92 38.63 -5.19
CA GLN A 393 11.91 39.74 -6.18
C GLN A 393 12.67 39.46 -7.47
N ARG A 394 13.30 38.32 -7.62
CA ARG A 394 13.98 37.86 -8.86
C ARG A 394 13.01 37.02 -9.69
N ARG A 395 11.84 37.61 -10.01
CA ARG A 395 10.77 36.91 -10.73
C ARG A 395 11.24 36.23 -12.01
N HIS A 396 12.14 36.87 -12.76
CA HIS A 396 12.69 36.30 -13.98
C HIS A 396 13.65 35.14 -13.73
N ALA A 397 14.54 35.25 -12.71
CA ALA A 397 15.43 34.15 -12.31
C ALA A 397 14.63 32.97 -11.71
N ALA A 398 13.59 33.29 -10.94
CA ALA A 398 12.67 32.32 -10.39
C ALA A 398 11.89 31.58 -11.49
N ALA A 399 11.33 32.31 -12.45
CA ALA A 399 10.67 31.74 -13.62
C ALA A 399 11.62 30.88 -14.44
N ALA A 400 12.85 31.35 -14.68
CA ALA A 400 13.89 30.59 -15.40
C ALA A 400 14.27 29.29 -14.64
N CYS A 401 14.44 29.34 -13.32
CA CYS A 401 14.67 28.14 -12.51
C CYS A 401 13.48 27.17 -12.57
N CYS A 402 12.24 27.67 -12.44
CA CYS A 402 11.06 26.81 -12.56
C CYS A 402 10.97 26.17 -13.94
N VAL A 403 11.19 26.92 -15.01
CA VAL A 403 11.20 26.39 -16.38
C VAL A 403 12.33 25.37 -16.57
N ALA A 404 13.53 25.64 -16.05
CA ALA A 404 14.65 24.70 -16.13
C ALA A 404 14.37 23.41 -15.35
N PHE A 405 13.82 23.50 -14.12
CA PHE A 405 13.43 22.32 -13.33
C PHE A 405 12.29 21.54 -13.97
N LEU A 406 11.26 22.23 -14.49
CA LEU A 406 10.18 21.62 -15.23
C LEU A 406 10.71 20.94 -16.50
N GLY A 407 11.55 21.63 -17.26
CA GLY A 407 12.18 21.09 -18.47
C GLY A 407 13.04 19.85 -18.17
N ALA A 408 13.88 19.90 -17.14
CA ALA A 408 14.69 18.77 -16.70
C ALA A 408 13.82 17.61 -16.19
N GLY A 409 12.77 17.91 -15.41
CA GLY A 409 11.82 16.91 -14.92
C GLY A 409 11.06 16.24 -16.07
N ILE A 410 10.58 17.01 -17.03
CA ILE A 410 9.90 16.51 -18.23
C ILE A 410 10.86 15.68 -19.10
N ALA A 411 12.10 16.15 -19.31
CA ALA A 411 13.09 15.42 -20.10
C ALA A 411 13.46 14.08 -19.46
N LEU A 412 13.78 14.07 -18.17
CA LEU A 412 14.07 12.85 -17.42
C LEU A 412 12.86 11.92 -17.35
N GLY A 413 11.68 12.46 -17.07
CA GLY A 413 10.45 11.70 -17.03
C GLY A 413 10.10 11.10 -18.39
N SER A 414 10.23 11.87 -19.46
CA SER A 414 9.99 11.39 -20.84
C SER A 414 10.99 10.31 -21.24
N TYR A 415 12.27 10.46 -20.88
CA TYR A 415 13.28 9.43 -21.11
C TYR A 415 12.91 8.14 -20.38
N HIS A 416 12.60 8.22 -19.08
CA HIS A 416 12.20 7.06 -18.30
C HIS A 416 10.88 6.46 -18.79
N GLN A 417 9.91 7.28 -19.17
CA GLN A 417 8.63 6.83 -19.69
C GLN A 417 8.77 6.04 -21.00
N ARG A 418 9.59 6.54 -21.97
CA ARG A 418 9.83 5.81 -23.23
C ARG A 418 10.47 4.46 -22.97
N HIS A 419 11.50 4.42 -22.12
CA HIS A 419 12.19 3.17 -21.80
C HIS A 419 11.29 2.18 -21.07
N SER A 420 10.45 2.66 -20.16
CA SER A 420 9.51 1.82 -19.41
C SER A 420 8.29 1.41 -20.25
N ARG A 421 7.85 2.25 -21.22
CA ARG A 421 6.79 1.87 -22.18
C ARG A 421 7.22 0.74 -23.09
N ALA A 422 8.48 0.73 -23.54
CA ALA A 422 9.00 -0.40 -24.30
C ALA A 422 8.98 -1.70 -23.49
N LEU A 423 9.34 -1.63 -22.21
CA LEU A 423 9.26 -2.78 -21.29
C LEU A 423 7.83 -3.25 -21.07
N LEU A 424 6.88 -2.31 -20.88
CA LEU A 424 5.46 -2.63 -20.72
C LEU A 424 4.86 -3.23 -21.98
N ALA A 425 5.18 -2.69 -23.16
CA ALA A 425 4.72 -3.24 -24.42
C ALA A 425 5.17 -4.69 -24.59
N ASP A 426 6.43 -4.99 -24.27
CA ASP A 426 6.95 -6.36 -24.28
C ASP A 426 6.23 -7.27 -23.28
N PHE A 427 5.88 -6.76 -22.09
CA PHE A 427 5.21 -7.54 -21.05
C PHE A 427 3.74 -7.82 -21.36
N HIS A 428 2.98 -6.80 -21.81
CA HIS A 428 1.56 -6.95 -22.15
C HIS A 428 1.29 -7.68 -23.47
N GLN A 429 2.30 -7.87 -24.30
CA GLN A 429 2.19 -8.68 -25.51
C GLN A 429 2.28 -10.20 -25.25
N ILE A 430 2.43 -10.62 -23.98
CA ILE A 430 2.40 -12.03 -23.62
C ILE A 430 0.92 -12.45 -23.54
N PRO A 431 0.36 -13.13 -24.54
CA PRO A 431 -0.96 -13.71 -24.38
C PRO A 431 -0.88 -14.76 -23.26
N ALA A 432 -1.87 -14.75 -22.38
CA ALA A 432 -2.11 -15.90 -21.53
C ALA A 432 -2.48 -17.07 -22.46
N VAL A 433 -1.61 -18.05 -22.56
CA VAL A 433 -1.87 -19.24 -23.39
C VAL A 433 -2.48 -20.29 -22.48
N ALA A 434 -3.69 -20.74 -22.81
CA ALA A 434 -4.25 -21.91 -22.17
C ALA A 434 -3.39 -23.11 -22.53
N ILE A 435 -2.75 -23.75 -21.53
CA ILE A 435 -1.93 -24.94 -21.73
C ILE A 435 -2.78 -26.18 -21.71
N ALA A 436 -3.65 -26.23 -20.71
CA ALA A 436 -4.55 -27.33 -20.50
C ALA A 436 -5.85 -26.78 -19.91
N VAL A 437 -6.96 -27.22 -20.45
CA VAL A 437 -8.28 -27.07 -19.86
C VAL A 437 -8.67 -28.47 -19.42
N ALA A 438 -8.99 -28.63 -18.14
CA ALA A 438 -9.43 -29.92 -17.63
C ALA A 438 -10.77 -30.28 -18.29
N ALA A 439 -10.90 -31.48 -18.84
CA ALA A 439 -12.21 -32.02 -19.13
C ALA A 439 -12.86 -32.45 -17.80
N ASP A 440 -14.17 -32.32 -17.67
CA ASP A 440 -14.89 -32.60 -16.40
C ASP A 440 -14.61 -34.02 -15.88
N LYS A 441 -14.40 -34.97 -16.76
CA LYS A 441 -14.03 -36.36 -16.45
C LYS A 441 -12.65 -36.53 -15.79
N ASP A 442 -11.75 -35.55 -15.96
CA ASP A 442 -10.39 -35.58 -15.44
C ASP A 442 -10.30 -34.90 -14.06
N LEU A 443 -11.41 -34.32 -13.60
CA LEU A 443 -11.52 -33.64 -12.34
C LEU A 443 -12.11 -34.58 -11.29
N HIS A 444 -11.35 -34.84 -10.24
CA HIS A 444 -11.78 -35.71 -9.14
C HIS A 444 -12.18 -34.87 -7.92
N ALA A 445 -13.47 -34.78 -7.64
CA ALA A 445 -14.01 -34.05 -6.53
C ALA A 445 -14.32 -34.99 -5.35
N GLN A 446 -13.88 -34.66 -4.14
CA GLN A 446 -14.14 -35.40 -2.91
C GLN A 446 -14.65 -34.47 -1.81
N GLY A 447 -15.51 -34.98 -0.95
CA GLY A 447 -16.12 -34.20 0.14
C GLY A 447 -17.35 -33.39 -0.30
N TRP A 448 -17.92 -33.72 -1.46
CA TRP A 448 -19.15 -33.18 -2.01
C TRP A 448 -20.23 -34.25 -2.10
N ASP A 449 -21.51 -33.86 -2.07
CA ASP A 449 -22.64 -34.76 -2.26
C ASP A 449 -22.84 -35.19 -3.72
N SER A 450 -22.32 -34.39 -4.65
CA SER A 450 -22.31 -34.64 -6.09
C SER A 450 -21.06 -33.97 -6.73
N ASN A 451 -20.84 -34.19 -8.01
CA ASN A 451 -19.73 -33.52 -8.69
C ASN A 451 -20.03 -32.03 -8.90
N PRO A 452 -19.27 -31.08 -8.34
CA PRO A 452 -19.53 -29.65 -8.44
C PRO A 452 -19.30 -29.06 -9.86
N PHE A 453 -18.75 -29.82 -10.79
CA PHE A 453 -18.60 -29.43 -12.20
C PHE A 453 -19.81 -29.78 -13.04
N ASP A 454 -20.58 -30.80 -12.64
CA ASP A 454 -21.79 -31.21 -13.36
C ASP A 454 -23.00 -30.38 -12.92
N ALA A 455 -23.11 -30.15 -11.61
CA ALA A 455 -24.22 -29.42 -11.00
C ALA A 455 -23.78 -28.74 -9.69
N ALA A 456 -24.65 -27.88 -9.15
CA ALA A 456 -24.40 -27.31 -7.83
C ALA A 456 -24.36 -28.41 -6.75
N ALA A 457 -23.22 -28.54 -6.09
CA ALA A 457 -22.96 -29.58 -5.09
C ALA A 457 -22.73 -28.99 -3.70
N ARG A 458 -23.14 -29.70 -2.65
CA ARG A 458 -22.96 -29.29 -1.26
C ARG A 458 -21.76 -30.00 -0.64
N MET A 459 -20.98 -29.25 0.11
CA MET A 459 -19.93 -29.84 0.92
C MET A 459 -20.53 -30.70 2.04
N THR A 460 -20.10 -31.95 2.13
CA THR A 460 -20.56 -32.90 3.16
C THR A 460 -19.75 -32.79 4.45
N THR A 461 -18.54 -32.22 4.38
CA THR A 461 -17.62 -32.05 5.50
C THR A 461 -17.07 -30.61 5.52
N ASN A 462 -16.26 -30.27 6.54
CA ASN A 462 -15.57 -28.97 6.63
C ASN A 462 -14.47 -28.78 5.56
N THR A 463 -14.10 -29.83 4.84
CA THR A 463 -13.09 -29.80 3.80
C THR A 463 -13.56 -30.58 2.59
N ALA A 464 -13.33 -30.02 1.41
CA ALA A 464 -13.58 -30.71 0.14
C ALA A 464 -12.37 -30.48 -0.78
N THR A 465 -12.13 -31.42 -1.68
CA THR A 465 -10.99 -31.34 -2.63
C THR A 465 -11.44 -31.48 -4.06
N VAL A 466 -10.69 -30.80 -4.93
CA VAL A 466 -10.73 -31.02 -6.39
C VAL A 466 -9.30 -31.34 -6.81
N ASP A 467 -9.13 -32.50 -7.38
CA ASP A 467 -7.84 -33.02 -7.84
C ASP A 467 -7.81 -33.10 -9.36
N TRP A 468 -6.69 -32.70 -9.96
CA TRP A 468 -6.45 -32.76 -11.39
C TRP A 468 -5.01 -33.11 -11.70
N THR A 469 -4.81 -34.04 -12.65
CA THR A 469 -3.50 -34.40 -13.18
C THR A 469 -3.48 -34.08 -14.68
N PRO A 470 -2.88 -32.94 -15.09
CA PRO A 470 -2.74 -32.62 -16.51
C PRO A 470 -1.91 -33.68 -17.25
N GLU A 471 -2.40 -34.10 -18.41
CA GLU A 471 -1.71 -35.12 -19.23
C GLU A 471 -0.44 -34.58 -19.90
N GLN A 472 -0.36 -33.27 -20.12
CA GLN A 472 0.76 -32.64 -20.80
C GLN A 472 1.82 -32.13 -19.84
N PRO A 473 3.12 -32.34 -20.11
CA PRO A 473 4.19 -31.75 -19.33
C PRO A 473 4.17 -30.24 -19.46
N LEU A 474 4.35 -29.55 -18.35
CA LEU A 474 4.40 -28.09 -18.34
C LEU A 474 5.73 -27.60 -18.92
N PRO A 475 5.73 -26.62 -19.83
CA PRO A 475 6.95 -25.99 -20.31
C PRO A 475 7.73 -25.33 -19.16
N GLN A 476 9.06 -25.53 -19.14
CA GLN A 476 9.92 -25.16 -18.01
C GLN A 476 10.13 -23.64 -17.83
N ASP A 477 9.96 -22.87 -18.89
CA ASP A 477 10.26 -21.43 -18.93
C ASP A 477 9.03 -20.55 -18.78
N MET A 478 7.91 -21.08 -18.31
CA MET A 478 6.64 -20.38 -18.24
C MET A 478 6.08 -20.30 -16.82
N ILE A 479 5.39 -19.20 -16.53
CA ILE A 479 4.61 -19.01 -15.31
C ILE A 479 3.26 -19.65 -15.48
N THR A 480 2.87 -20.50 -14.56
CA THR A 480 1.57 -21.18 -14.60
C THR A 480 0.58 -20.53 -13.65
N MET A 481 -0.64 -20.31 -14.11
CA MET A 481 -1.78 -19.85 -13.32
C MET A 481 -2.89 -20.88 -13.37
N VAL A 482 -3.53 -21.17 -12.24
CA VAL A 482 -4.75 -21.96 -12.19
C VAL A 482 -5.95 -21.03 -12.22
N HIS A 483 -6.88 -21.28 -13.10
CA HIS A 483 -8.19 -20.65 -13.13
C HIS A 483 -9.26 -21.69 -12.78
N LEU A 484 -10.15 -21.33 -11.87
CA LEU A 484 -11.35 -22.09 -11.55
C LEU A 484 -12.55 -21.17 -11.70
N GLY A 485 -13.38 -21.41 -12.71
CA GLY A 485 -14.65 -20.71 -12.90
C GLY A 485 -15.66 -21.17 -11.85
N MET A 486 -16.30 -20.24 -11.15
CA MET A 486 -17.34 -20.53 -10.17
C MET A 486 -18.61 -19.80 -10.54
N THR A 487 -19.67 -20.56 -10.87
CA THR A 487 -20.97 -20.02 -11.30
C THR A 487 -21.96 -19.87 -10.16
N ARG A 488 -21.82 -20.67 -9.10
CA ARG A 488 -22.72 -20.61 -7.94
C ARG A 488 -21.95 -20.79 -6.65
N PHE A 489 -22.26 -19.95 -5.66
CA PHE A 489 -21.74 -20.02 -4.32
C PHE A 489 -22.80 -19.58 -3.32
N GLU A 490 -23.11 -20.43 -2.35
CA GLU A 490 -23.98 -20.13 -1.22
C GLU A 490 -23.39 -20.76 0.04
N GLY A 491 -23.04 -19.97 1.03
CA GLY A 491 -22.48 -20.45 2.29
C GLY A 491 -21.28 -19.62 2.76
N GLN A 492 -20.45 -20.23 3.58
CA GLN A 492 -19.28 -19.57 4.16
C GLN A 492 -18.04 -20.42 3.95
N CYS A 493 -17.04 -19.82 3.29
CA CYS A 493 -15.73 -20.41 3.09
C CYS A 493 -14.65 -19.56 3.75
N ARG A 494 -13.73 -20.21 4.42
CA ARG A 494 -12.59 -19.57 5.04
C ARG A 494 -11.44 -19.39 4.05
N ARG A 495 -11.07 -20.48 3.38
CA ARG A 495 -9.95 -20.47 2.44
C ARG A 495 -9.99 -21.65 1.48
N VAL A 496 -9.20 -21.54 0.43
CA VAL A 496 -8.83 -22.67 -0.41
C VAL A 496 -7.31 -22.80 -0.43
N TRP A 497 -6.84 -24.03 -0.34
CA TRP A 497 -5.46 -24.39 -0.50
C TRP A 497 -5.25 -24.90 -1.92
N LEU A 498 -4.25 -24.37 -2.59
CA LEU A 498 -3.73 -24.91 -3.84
C LEU A 498 -2.46 -25.65 -3.53
N THR A 499 -2.48 -26.95 -3.71
CA THR A 499 -1.33 -27.82 -3.53
C THR A 499 -0.88 -28.34 -4.88
N GLN A 500 0.40 -28.21 -5.16
CA GLN A 500 1.05 -28.74 -6.34
C GLN A 500 2.02 -29.83 -5.93
N ARG A 501 1.95 -30.96 -6.60
CA ARG A 501 2.86 -32.09 -6.37
C ARG A 501 3.54 -32.45 -7.67
N LYS A 502 4.84 -32.63 -7.60
CA LYS A 502 5.67 -33.22 -8.65
C LYS A 502 6.71 -34.09 -7.96
N GLU A 503 7.02 -35.26 -8.47
CA GLU A 503 8.01 -36.21 -7.99
C GLU A 503 8.89 -35.73 -6.82
N GLY A 504 8.44 -35.99 -5.58
CA GLY A 504 9.16 -35.64 -4.35
C GLY A 504 9.04 -34.19 -3.85
N ALA A 505 8.45 -33.27 -4.62
CA ALA A 505 8.23 -31.89 -4.20
C ALA A 505 6.73 -31.57 -4.06
N THR A 506 6.34 -31.03 -2.92
CA THR A 506 4.98 -30.54 -2.67
C THR A 506 5.04 -29.06 -2.32
N ARG A 507 4.21 -28.26 -2.95
CA ARG A 507 4.04 -26.84 -2.65
C ARG A 507 2.58 -26.53 -2.40
N SER A 508 2.28 -25.76 -1.36
CA SER A 508 0.94 -25.34 -1.03
C SER A 508 0.89 -23.84 -0.82
N THR A 509 -0.08 -23.19 -1.44
CA THR A 509 -0.44 -21.78 -1.20
C THR A 509 -1.90 -21.71 -0.81
N SER A 510 -2.30 -20.73 -0.01
CA SER A 510 -3.70 -20.57 0.35
C SER A 510 -4.22 -19.17 -0.01
N ILE A 511 -5.49 -19.12 -0.38
CA ILE A 511 -6.22 -17.88 -0.64
C ILE A 511 -7.41 -17.84 0.30
N SER A 512 -7.65 -16.71 0.96
CA SER A 512 -8.86 -16.48 1.73
C SER A 512 -10.05 -16.39 0.80
N LEU A 513 -11.11 -17.11 1.13
CA LEU A 513 -12.41 -17.07 0.43
C LEU A 513 -13.46 -16.28 1.23
N GLU A 514 -13.05 -15.64 2.33
CA GLU A 514 -13.93 -14.79 3.11
C GLU A 514 -14.41 -13.61 2.26
N GLY A 515 -15.72 -13.52 2.03
CA GLY A 515 -16.33 -12.51 1.18
C GLY A 515 -16.52 -12.89 -0.28
N LEU A 516 -16.27 -14.14 -0.64
CA LEU A 516 -16.59 -14.67 -1.96
C LEU A 516 -18.09 -14.49 -2.26
N ARG A 517 -18.40 -14.00 -3.47
CA ARG A 517 -19.77 -13.78 -3.93
C ARG A 517 -20.11 -14.72 -5.08
N GLN A 518 -21.40 -14.98 -5.25
CA GLN A 518 -21.92 -15.70 -6.40
C GLN A 518 -21.47 -15.02 -7.71
N GLY A 519 -21.05 -15.82 -8.69
CA GLY A 519 -20.64 -15.33 -10.02
C GLY A 519 -19.23 -14.75 -10.06
N GLN A 520 -18.38 -15.02 -9.08
CA GLN A 520 -16.96 -14.65 -9.12
C GLN A 520 -16.10 -15.82 -9.55
N ASP A 521 -15.31 -15.61 -10.60
CA ASP A 521 -14.24 -16.52 -10.97
C ASP A 521 -13.15 -16.49 -9.90
N ILE A 522 -12.67 -17.69 -9.53
CA ILE A 522 -11.51 -17.82 -8.68
C ILE A 522 -10.27 -17.92 -9.58
N ASN A 523 -9.59 -16.80 -9.73
CA ASN A 523 -8.32 -16.74 -10.44
C ASN A 523 -7.18 -16.87 -9.43
N TRP A 524 -6.42 -17.96 -9.50
CA TRP A 524 -5.16 -18.09 -8.79
C TRP A 524 -4.00 -17.98 -9.75
N GLY A 525 -3.29 -16.87 -9.66
CA GLY A 525 -1.92 -16.83 -10.12
C GLY A 525 -1.12 -17.75 -9.21
N ILE A 526 -0.75 -18.94 -9.69
CA ILE A 526 0.30 -19.71 -9.05
C ILE A 526 1.61 -19.02 -9.38
N HIS A 527 2.05 -18.29 -8.42
CA HIS A 527 3.38 -17.75 -8.42
C HIS A 527 4.30 -18.89 -8.06
N HIS A 528 4.72 -19.63 -9.00
CA HIS A 528 5.76 -20.64 -9.03
C HIS A 528 5.41 -22.02 -9.45
N VAL A 529 6.12 -22.33 -10.42
CA VAL A 529 6.81 -23.61 -10.41
C VAL A 529 8.16 -23.46 -11.11
N GLN A 530 9.21 -23.09 -10.42
CA GLN A 530 10.48 -23.71 -10.73
C GLN A 530 10.40 -25.14 -10.16
N LEU A 531 9.77 -26.02 -10.90
CA LEU A 531 9.88 -27.44 -10.62
C LEU A 531 11.26 -27.88 -11.08
N PRO A 532 11.97 -28.72 -10.31
CA PRO A 532 13.24 -29.32 -10.75
C PRO A 532 13.06 -29.96 -12.13
N GLU A 533 14.07 -29.86 -12.97
CA GLU A 533 14.11 -30.46 -14.29
C GLU A 533 13.75 -31.96 -14.22
N GLY A 534 12.93 -32.44 -15.13
CA GLY A 534 12.83 -33.85 -15.45
C GLY A 534 11.59 -34.66 -15.04
N GLY A 535 10.57 -34.13 -14.40
CA GLY A 535 9.40 -34.91 -13.98
C GLY A 535 8.27 -35.01 -15.02
N LYS A 536 7.65 -36.19 -15.16
CA LYS A 536 6.62 -36.49 -16.16
C LYS A 536 5.18 -36.27 -15.65
N SER A 537 4.95 -36.29 -14.35
CA SER A 537 3.61 -36.15 -13.77
C SER A 537 3.49 -34.92 -12.89
N TRP A 538 2.44 -34.18 -13.08
CA TRP A 538 2.12 -33.00 -12.32
C TRP A 538 0.71 -33.13 -11.77
N HIS A 539 0.52 -32.82 -10.49
CA HIS A 539 -0.76 -32.97 -9.82
C HIS A 539 -1.13 -31.67 -9.14
N VAL A 540 -2.34 -31.21 -9.36
CA VAL A 540 -2.93 -30.02 -8.76
C VAL A 540 -4.07 -30.42 -7.88
N GLN A 541 -4.04 -30.00 -6.62
CA GLN A 541 -5.14 -30.20 -5.69
C GLN A 541 -5.62 -28.85 -5.15
N LEU A 542 -6.90 -28.60 -5.26
CA LEU A 542 -7.60 -27.54 -4.57
C LEU A 542 -8.30 -28.12 -3.36
N ARG A 543 -8.00 -27.64 -2.15
CA ARG A 543 -8.67 -28.04 -0.93
C ARG A 543 -9.42 -26.86 -0.34
N PHE A 544 -10.73 -26.93 -0.32
CA PHE A 544 -11.63 -25.93 0.23
C PHE A 544 -11.82 -26.17 1.72
N GLU A 545 -11.76 -25.12 2.54
CA GLU A 545 -12.12 -25.10 3.95
C GLU A 545 -13.34 -24.22 4.14
N CYS A 546 -14.52 -24.84 4.21
CA CYS A 546 -15.81 -24.16 4.28
C CYS A 546 -16.71 -24.80 5.33
N SER A 547 -17.81 -24.12 5.68
CA SER A 547 -18.84 -24.73 6.53
C SER A 547 -19.53 -25.87 5.80
N PRO A 548 -19.89 -26.98 6.47
CA PRO A 548 -20.70 -28.05 5.88
C PRO A 548 -22.00 -27.48 5.31
N GLY A 549 -22.46 -28.03 4.21
CA GLY A 549 -23.65 -27.55 3.51
C GLY A 549 -23.42 -26.36 2.59
N THR A 550 -22.19 -25.82 2.51
CA THR A 550 -21.82 -24.81 1.52
C THR A 550 -22.04 -25.36 0.12
N LEU A 551 -22.81 -24.64 -0.69
CA LEU A 551 -23.14 -24.98 -2.07
C LEU A 551 -22.19 -24.30 -3.03
N MET A 552 -21.60 -25.05 -3.95
CA MET A 552 -20.75 -24.55 -5.03
C MET A 552 -21.06 -25.21 -6.34
N GLN A 553 -20.86 -24.46 -7.43
CA GLN A 553 -20.86 -24.99 -8.79
C GLN A 553 -19.69 -24.37 -9.54
N PHE A 554 -18.94 -25.20 -10.24
CA PHE A 554 -17.78 -24.79 -11.04
C PHE A 554 -18.09 -24.96 -12.54
N GLU A 555 -17.58 -24.03 -13.34
CA GLU A 555 -17.75 -24.05 -14.80
C GLU A 555 -16.59 -24.77 -15.50
N GLY A 556 -15.45 -24.90 -14.83
CA GLY A 556 -14.28 -25.56 -15.35
C GLY A 556 -12.99 -25.15 -14.63
N MET A 557 -11.93 -25.87 -14.90
CA MET A 557 -10.59 -25.61 -14.38
C MET A 557 -9.59 -25.58 -15.52
N GLY A 558 -8.69 -24.61 -15.52
CA GLY A 558 -7.67 -24.47 -16.56
C GLY A 558 -6.33 -24.01 -16.04
N LEU A 559 -5.29 -24.37 -16.76
CA LEU A 559 -3.94 -23.87 -16.57
C LEU A 559 -3.59 -22.91 -17.69
N TYR A 560 -3.12 -21.75 -17.31
CA TYR A 560 -2.68 -20.70 -18.22
C TYR A 560 -1.21 -20.39 -17.97
N GLN A 561 -0.49 -20.05 -19.01
CA GLN A 561 0.93 -19.73 -18.92
C GLN A 561 1.25 -18.37 -19.53
N ALA A 562 2.19 -17.66 -18.86
CA ALA A 562 2.86 -16.49 -19.40
C ALA A 562 4.37 -16.75 -19.45
N SER A 563 5.07 -16.25 -20.49
CA SER A 563 6.50 -16.50 -20.67
C SER A 563 7.34 -15.95 -19.53
N ALA A 564 7.99 -16.83 -18.78
CA ALA A 564 8.95 -16.45 -17.72
C ALA A 564 10.17 -15.72 -18.29
N GLY A 565 10.60 -16.05 -19.50
CA GLY A 565 11.72 -15.39 -20.16
C GLY A 565 11.54 -13.90 -20.33
N ARG A 566 10.31 -13.44 -20.59
CA ARG A 566 10.01 -12.01 -20.67
C ARG A 566 9.97 -11.33 -19.31
N TYR A 567 9.50 -12.00 -18.28
CA TYR A 567 9.58 -11.52 -16.90
C TYR A 567 11.03 -11.35 -16.46
N PHE A 568 11.89 -12.34 -16.74
CA PHE A 568 13.30 -12.27 -16.37
C PHE A 568 14.12 -11.27 -17.20
N ARG A 569 13.72 -10.92 -18.43
CA ARG A 569 14.30 -9.79 -19.16
C ARG A 569 14.20 -8.49 -18.42
N GLN A 570 13.13 -8.28 -17.67
CA GLN A 570 12.98 -7.08 -16.84
C GLN A 570 13.98 -7.07 -15.68
N LYS A 571 14.31 -8.22 -15.12
CA LYS A 571 15.40 -8.37 -14.15
C LYS A 571 16.78 -8.10 -14.79
N ALA A 572 16.98 -8.48 -16.02
CA ALA A 572 18.22 -8.21 -16.76
C ALA A 572 18.37 -6.73 -17.16
N LEU A 573 17.25 -6.01 -17.31
CA LEU A 573 17.20 -4.58 -17.56
C LEU A 573 17.18 -3.75 -16.27
N ALA A 574 16.90 -4.36 -15.12
CA ALA A 574 17.32 -3.81 -13.84
C ALA A 574 18.86 -3.69 -13.88
N PRO A 575 19.45 -2.57 -13.44
CA PRO A 575 20.91 -2.37 -13.56
C PRO A 575 21.61 -3.59 -13.00
N LYS A 576 22.46 -4.21 -13.83
CA LYS A 576 23.33 -5.28 -13.38
C LYS A 576 24.15 -4.76 -12.20
N GLU A 577 24.26 -5.60 -11.19
CA GLU A 577 25.06 -5.33 -9.99
C GLU A 577 26.50 -5.00 -10.33
#